data_619804e038f1e662569c011ce46bf870
#
_entry.id   619804e038f1e662569c011ce46bf870
#
_cell.length_a   1.000
_cell.length_b   1.000
_cell.length_c   1.000
_cell.angle_alpha   90.00
_cell.angle_beta   90.00
_cell.angle_gamma   90.00
#
_symmetry.space_group_name_H-M   'P 1'
#
loop_
_entity.id
_entity.type
_entity.pdbx_description
1 polymer ?
#
loop_
_entity_poly.entity_id
_entity_poly.type
_entity_poly.pdbx_seq_one_letter_code
_entity_poly.pdbx_strand_id
1 'polypeptide(L)'
;LQIARLPDPVGEVASMKPRPNGLLIGEKRVPLGVVGMIYEARPNVTVDSAALALKSGNAILLRGSSSALSSNEKLVQIMRDALDMSEVPADAVQLITEGGHETVTEMMRLRGYIDVLIPRVSGRLISSVVENASVPVIETGVGNCHIFVDASADPEMAKRIVINAKTQRPAVCNAAETLIVHRNFPDFEGLCQALIDAGVTLHGTVEVCCRIPGARPASEKDFAEEYLSLDMAVILCASVGEAMEHIRRYSTGHTEVIVTEDASHAERFLAGIDSASVN
;
A
#
# COMPACT_ATOMS: atom_id res chain seq x y z
N LEU A 1 -7.63 -4.30 20.16
CA LEU A 1 -8.95 -3.75 20.50
C LEU A 1 -9.71 -3.17 19.30
N GLN A 2 -9.03 -2.49 18.36
CA GLN A 2 -9.68 -1.95 17.15
C GLN A 2 -10.27 -3.07 16.29
N ILE A 3 -9.49 -4.11 15.95
CA ILE A 3 -9.92 -5.26 15.14
C ILE A 3 -11.12 -5.99 15.80
N ALA A 4 -11.08 -6.16 17.13
CA ALA A 4 -12.17 -6.81 17.85
C ALA A 4 -13.52 -6.08 17.71
N ARG A 5 -13.49 -4.75 17.48
CA ARG A 5 -14.69 -3.90 17.31
C ARG A 5 -15.20 -3.83 15.87
N LEU A 6 -14.44 -4.35 14.90
CA LEU A 6 -14.90 -4.40 13.52
C LEU A 6 -16.15 -5.28 13.41
N PRO A 7 -17.07 -4.99 12.49
CA PRO A 7 -18.17 -5.90 12.19
C PRO A 7 -17.65 -7.25 11.73
N ASP A 8 -18.45 -8.30 11.94
CA ASP A 8 -18.13 -9.62 11.41
C ASP A 8 -18.39 -9.63 9.89
N PRO A 9 -17.40 -9.88 9.05
CA PRO A 9 -17.59 -9.91 7.61
C PRO A 9 -18.19 -11.23 7.11
N VAL A 10 -18.15 -12.30 7.91
CA VAL A 10 -18.57 -13.64 7.47
C VAL A 10 -20.09 -13.70 7.31
N GLY A 11 -20.53 -14.10 6.13
CA GLY A 11 -21.96 -14.22 5.83
C GLY A 11 -22.63 -12.91 5.40
N GLU A 12 -21.91 -11.78 5.38
CA GLU A 12 -22.42 -10.52 4.84
C GLU A 12 -22.82 -10.67 3.36
N VAL A 13 -24.01 -10.16 3.02
CA VAL A 13 -24.50 -10.14 1.64
C VAL A 13 -24.32 -8.74 1.09
N ALA A 14 -23.37 -8.57 0.19
CA ALA A 14 -23.00 -7.27 -0.37
C ALA A 14 -24.04 -6.71 -1.36
N SER A 15 -24.65 -7.59 -2.17
CA SER A 15 -25.69 -7.19 -3.12
C SER A 15 -26.60 -8.37 -3.46
N MET A 16 -27.86 -8.08 -3.77
CA MET A 16 -28.83 -9.05 -4.33
C MET A 16 -29.57 -8.38 -5.48
N LYS A 17 -29.52 -8.93 -6.67
CA LYS A 17 -30.14 -8.37 -7.87
C LYS A 17 -31.01 -9.40 -8.58
N PRO A 18 -32.29 -9.12 -8.88
CA PRO A 18 -33.11 -9.97 -9.70
C PRO A 18 -32.61 -9.97 -11.16
N ARG A 19 -32.70 -11.12 -11.79
CA ARG A 19 -32.40 -11.31 -13.21
C ARG A 19 -33.71 -11.43 -14.00
N PRO A 20 -33.69 -11.19 -15.34
CA PRO A 20 -34.90 -11.28 -16.18
C PRO A 20 -35.59 -12.63 -16.15
N ASN A 21 -34.86 -13.71 -15.85
CA ASN A 21 -35.39 -15.07 -15.71
C ASN A 21 -35.95 -15.41 -14.32
N GLY A 22 -36.04 -14.39 -13.40
CA GLY A 22 -36.56 -14.57 -12.04
C GLY A 22 -35.53 -15.02 -11.00
N LEU A 23 -34.26 -15.30 -11.38
CA LEU A 23 -33.22 -15.65 -10.42
C LEU A 23 -32.81 -14.42 -9.60
N LEU A 24 -32.54 -14.63 -8.30
CA LEU A 24 -31.85 -13.69 -7.46
C LEU A 24 -30.37 -14.06 -7.38
N ILE A 25 -29.51 -13.17 -7.86
CA ILE A 25 -28.06 -13.35 -7.82
C ILE A 25 -27.46 -12.31 -6.88
N GLY A 26 -26.60 -12.77 -5.96
CA GLY A 26 -25.95 -11.92 -4.99
C GLY A 26 -24.55 -12.41 -4.64
N GLU A 27 -23.83 -11.55 -3.91
CA GLU A 27 -22.50 -11.85 -3.38
C GLU A 27 -22.59 -12.03 -1.87
N LYS A 28 -22.10 -13.16 -1.38
CA LYS A 28 -22.00 -13.45 0.06
C LYS A 28 -20.54 -13.67 0.44
N ARG A 29 -20.07 -12.97 1.47
CA ARG A 29 -18.71 -13.11 1.97
C ARG A 29 -18.53 -14.43 2.73
N VAL A 30 -17.46 -15.14 2.42
CA VAL A 30 -17.07 -16.40 3.06
C VAL A 30 -15.58 -16.34 3.43
N PRO A 31 -15.12 -17.14 4.42
CA PRO A 31 -13.68 -17.26 4.71
C PRO A 31 -12.90 -17.73 3.49
N LEU A 32 -11.65 -17.29 3.40
CA LEU A 32 -10.69 -17.74 2.36
C LEU A 32 -10.19 -19.16 2.63
N GLY A 33 -10.05 -19.52 3.91
CA GLY A 33 -9.47 -20.78 4.37
C GLY A 33 -8.22 -20.57 5.21
N VAL A 34 -7.08 -21.04 4.75
CA VAL A 34 -5.76 -20.86 5.39
C VAL A 34 -4.99 -19.73 4.72
N VAL A 35 -4.69 -18.68 5.47
CA VAL A 35 -3.90 -17.55 5.01
C VAL A 35 -2.43 -17.76 5.40
N GLY A 36 -1.52 -17.76 4.42
CA GLY A 36 -0.09 -17.74 4.66
C GLY A 36 0.42 -16.30 4.69
N MET A 37 1.07 -15.88 5.79
CA MET A 37 1.62 -14.53 5.93
C MET A 37 3.13 -14.57 6.02
N ILE A 38 3.83 -13.95 5.07
CA ILE A 38 5.30 -13.82 5.05
C ILE A 38 5.63 -12.36 5.35
N TYR A 39 6.37 -12.08 6.44
CA TYR A 39 6.61 -10.71 6.88
C TYR A 39 7.99 -10.49 7.48
N GLU A 40 8.44 -9.24 7.47
CA GLU A 40 9.72 -8.80 8.03
C GLU A 40 9.67 -8.62 9.55
N ALA A 41 10.72 -8.01 10.13
CA ALA A 41 10.90 -7.79 11.57
C ALA A 41 9.92 -6.75 12.15
N ARG A 42 8.62 -7.07 12.12
CA ARG A 42 7.52 -6.23 12.64
C ARG A 42 6.60 -7.07 13.52
N PRO A 43 6.90 -7.24 14.82
CA PRO A 43 6.11 -8.11 15.71
C PRO A 43 4.61 -7.74 15.81
N ASN A 44 4.25 -6.48 15.59
CA ASN A 44 2.85 -6.07 15.53
C ASN A 44 2.08 -6.76 14.39
N VAL A 45 2.73 -7.06 13.26
CA VAL A 45 2.12 -7.76 12.12
C VAL A 45 1.66 -9.17 12.54
N THR A 46 2.39 -9.84 13.42
CA THR A 46 2.01 -11.14 13.98
C THR A 46 0.62 -11.09 14.62
N VAL A 47 0.37 -10.08 15.44
CA VAL A 47 -0.91 -9.92 16.16
C VAL A 47 -2.00 -9.41 15.22
N ASP A 48 -1.70 -8.40 14.40
CA ASP A 48 -2.68 -7.79 13.53
C ASP A 48 -3.20 -8.77 12.47
N SER A 49 -2.29 -9.52 11.83
CA SER A 49 -2.67 -10.51 10.82
C SER A 49 -3.43 -11.70 11.41
N ALA A 50 -3.00 -12.21 12.57
CA ALA A 50 -3.71 -13.28 13.25
C ALA A 50 -5.12 -12.84 13.68
N ALA A 51 -5.25 -11.64 14.26
CA ALA A 51 -6.54 -11.12 14.67
C ALA A 51 -7.49 -10.88 13.49
N LEU A 52 -6.98 -10.38 12.36
CA LEU A 52 -7.78 -10.19 11.13
C LEU A 52 -8.19 -11.53 10.51
N ALA A 53 -7.29 -12.51 10.46
CA ALA A 53 -7.60 -13.85 9.95
C ALA A 53 -8.71 -14.50 10.79
N LEU A 54 -8.55 -14.55 12.11
CA LEU A 54 -9.56 -15.09 13.02
C LEU A 54 -10.90 -14.35 12.91
N LYS A 55 -10.88 -13.00 12.85
CA LYS A 55 -12.09 -12.17 12.72
C LYS A 55 -12.85 -12.44 11.43
N SER A 56 -12.17 -12.85 10.38
CA SER A 56 -12.75 -13.20 9.08
C SER A 56 -12.93 -14.70 8.87
N GLY A 57 -12.84 -15.51 9.96
CA GLY A 57 -13.09 -16.94 9.95
C GLY A 57 -12.01 -17.79 9.30
N ASN A 58 -10.77 -17.26 9.17
CA ASN A 58 -9.65 -17.95 8.55
C ASN A 58 -8.67 -18.49 9.59
N ALA A 59 -7.97 -19.56 9.26
CA ALA A 59 -6.73 -19.94 9.91
C ALA A 59 -5.54 -19.18 9.32
N ILE A 60 -4.45 -19.06 10.05
CA ILE A 60 -3.25 -18.36 9.59
C ILE A 60 -1.97 -19.13 9.89
N LEU A 61 -1.10 -19.20 8.88
CA LEU A 61 0.27 -19.70 9.00
C LEU A 61 1.23 -18.51 8.86
N LEU A 62 1.95 -18.21 9.92
CA LEU A 62 2.83 -17.06 10.04
C LEU A 62 4.30 -17.45 9.78
N ARG A 63 5.01 -16.64 8.98
CA ARG A 63 6.45 -16.73 8.79
C ARG A 63 7.06 -15.34 8.89
N GLY A 64 7.57 -14.99 10.07
CA GLY A 64 8.26 -13.74 10.33
C GLY A 64 9.76 -13.81 10.08
N SER A 65 10.46 -12.66 10.18
CA SER A 65 11.92 -12.59 10.16
C SER A 65 12.53 -13.28 11.38
N SER A 66 13.68 -13.95 11.17
CA SER A 66 14.45 -14.56 12.26
C SER A 66 14.92 -13.56 13.33
N SER A 67 15.13 -12.28 12.95
CA SER A 67 15.51 -11.23 13.89
C SER A 67 14.42 -10.86 14.92
N ALA A 68 13.15 -11.21 14.65
CA ALA A 68 12.04 -10.99 15.56
C ALA A 68 11.43 -12.31 16.09
N LEU A 69 12.07 -13.44 15.85
CA LEU A 69 11.50 -14.77 16.09
C LEU A 69 11.02 -14.96 17.53
N SER A 70 11.87 -14.70 18.53
CA SER A 70 11.51 -14.86 19.95
C SER A 70 10.30 -14.02 20.37
N SER A 71 10.15 -12.81 19.80
CA SER A 71 8.99 -11.97 20.04
C SER A 71 7.74 -12.58 19.39
N ASN A 72 7.86 -13.06 18.16
CA ASN A 72 6.76 -13.68 17.43
C ASN A 72 6.30 -14.98 18.11
N GLU A 73 7.22 -15.82 18.55
CA GLU A 73 6.92 -17.05 19.30
C GLU A 73 6.12 -16.75 20.57
N LYS A 74 6.56 -15.74 21.35
CA LYS A 74 5.85 -15.37 22.58
C LYS A 74 4.46 -14.82 22.29
N LEU A 75 4.30 -14.01 21.25
CA LEU A 75 3.00 -13.46 20.85
C LEU A 75 2.06 -14.57 20.37
N VAL A 76 2.53 -15.49 19.54
CA VAL A 76 1.74 -16.63 19.06
C VAL A 76 1.37 -17.56 20.21
N GLN A 77 2.28 -17.84 21.15
CA GLN A 77 1.97 -18.64 22.33
C GLN A 77 0.81 -18.03 23.15
N ILE A 78 0.86 -16.72 23.42
CA ILE A 78 -0.20 -16.01 24.16
C ILE A 78 -1.55 -16.11 23.39
N MET A 79 -1.53 -15.97 22.08
CA MET A 79 -2.74 -16.09 21.26
C MET A 79 -3.30 -17.52 21.30
N ARG A 80 -2.45 -18.54 21.18
CA ARG A 80 -2.85 -19.96 21.27
C ARG A 80 -3.40 -20.30 22.66
N ASP A 81 -2.76 -19.84 23.73
CA ASP A 81 -3.26 -20.01 25.11
C ASP A 81 -4.67 -19.39 25.29
N ALA A 82 -4.91 -18.25 24.66
CA ALA A 82 -6.23 -17.61 24.67
C ALA A 82 -7.27 -18.38 23.84
N LEU A 83 -6.87 -18.96 22.70
CA LEU A 83 -7.75 -19.80 21.86
C LEU A 83 -8.12 -21.09 22.57
N ASP A 84 -7.23 -21.70 23.34
CA ASP A 84 -7.52 -22.91 24.13
C ASP A 84 -8.63 -22.68 25.18
N MET A 85 -8.90 -21.42 25.55
CA MET A 85 -10.01 -21.03 26.41
C MET A 85 -11.30 -20.69 25.64
N SER A 86 -11.33 -20.93 24.33
CA SER A 86 -12.44 -20.60 23.42
C SER A 86 -12.87 -21.83 22.62
N GLU A 87 -13.87 -21.67 21.76
CA GLU A 87 -14.33 -22.72 20.81
C GLU A 87 -13.45 -22.78 19.54
N VAL A 88 -12.51 -21.86 19.37
CA VAL A 88 -11.63 -21.82 18.19
C VAL A 88 -10.38 -22.66 18.49
N PRO A 89 -10.02 -23.62 17.64
CA PRO A 89 -8.81 -24.43 17.84
C PRO A 89 -7.55 -23.57 17.89
N ALA A 90 -6.63 -23.85 18.82
CA ALA A 90 -5.34 -23.15 18.90
C ALA A 90 -4.53 -23.23 17.60
N ASP A 91 -4.70 -24.32 16.84
CA ASP A 91 -4.06 -24.52 15.53
C ASP A 91 -4.57 -23.59 14.42
N ALA A 92 -5.61 -22.79 14.68
CA ALA A 92 -5.99 -21.71 13.78
C ALA A 92 -4.90 -20.62 13.66
N VAL A 93 -3.96 -20.55 14.62
CA VAL A 93 -2.79 -19.65 14.55
C VAL A 93 -1.52 -20.49 14.72
N GLN A 94 -0.73 -20.52 13.65
CA GLN A 94 0.53 -21.26 13.63
C GLN A 94 1.70 -20.35 13.20
N LEU A 95 2.89 -20.59 13.73
CA LEU A 95 4.13 -19.89 13.39
C LEU A 95 5.18 -20.91 12.96
N ILE A 96 5.80 -20.63 11.82
CA ILE A 96 7.00 -21.36 11.39
C ILE A 96 8.20 -20.78 12.14
N THR A 97 8.82 -21.63 12.98
CA THR A 97 9.95 -21.24 13.84
C THR A 97 11.30 -21.68 13.28
N GLU A 98 11.31 -22.66 12.39
CA GLU A 98 12.51 -23.24 11.80
C GLU A 98 12.67 -22.88 10.32
N GLY A 99 13.90 -22.97 9.83
CA GLY A 99 14.22 -22.80 8.41
C GLY A 99 14.61 -21.36 8.01
N GLY A 100 15.29 -21.28 6.87
CA GLY A 100 15.76 -20.04 6.25
C GLY A 100 14.85 -19.56 5.11
N HIS A 101 15.47 -19.09 4.02
CA HIS A 101 14.76 -18.74 2.79
C HIS A 101 14.08 -19.94 2.11
N GLU A 102 14.58 -21.16 2.35
CA GLU A 102 13.99 -22.40 1.85
C GLU A 102 12.55 -22.57 2.29
N THR A 103 12.26 -22.29 3.56
CA THR A 103 10.89 -22.39 4.12
C THR A 103 9.91 -21.45 3.45
N VAL A 104 10.37 -20.25 3.05
CA VAL A 104 9.53 -19.32 2.27
C VAL A 104 9.20 -19.94 0.91
N THR A 105 10.20 -20.56 0.25
CA THR A 105 9.99 -21.25 -1.03
C THR A 105 9.05 -22.44 -0.91
N GLU A 106 9.13 -23.19 0.18
CA GLU A 106 8.22 -24.27 0.48
C GLU A 106 6.77 -23.75 0.70
N MET A 107 6.60 -22.68 1.50
CA MET A 107 5.31 -22.03 1.70
C MET A 107 4.63 -21.61 0.40
N MET A 108 5.40 -21.08 -0.56
CA MET A 108 4.90 -20.67 -1.88
C MET A 108 4.31 -21.86 -2.67
N ARG A 109 4.70 -23.10 -2.33
CA ARG A 109 4.31 -24.33 -3.03
C ARG A 109 3.30 -25.18 -2.29
N LEU A 110 2.87 -24.80 -1.10
CA LEU A 110 1.90 -25.54 -0.27
C LEU A 110 0.45 -25.42 -0.78
N ARG A 111 0.26 -25.61 -2.09
CA ARG A 111 -1.06 -25.62 -2.71
C ARG A 111 -1.91 -26.79 -2.12
N GLY A 112 -3.12 -26.47 -1.70
CA GLY A 112 -4.01 -27.41 -1.02
C GLY A 112 -3.88 -27.43 0.51
N TYR A 113 -2.88 -26.73 1.05
CA TYR A 113 -2.73 -26.46 2.48
C TYR A 113 -2.85 -24.97 2.80
N ILE A 114 -2.45 -24.11 1.88
CA ILE A 114 -2.59 -22.65 1.95
C ILE A 114 -3.47 -22.21 0.78
N ASP A 115 -4.50 -21.43 1.08
CA ASP A 115 -5.44 -20.92 0.09
C ASP A 115 -4.98 -19.60 -0.51
N VAL A 116 -4.29 -18.76 0.27
CA VAL A 116 -3.75 -17.48 -0.18
C VAL A 116 -2.49 -17.10 0.59
N LEU A 117 -1.51 -16.52 -0.11
CA LEU A 117 -0.30 -15.91 0.49
C LEU A 117 -0.39 -14.39 0.48
N ILE A 118 0.02 -13.79 1.58
CA ILE A 118 0.13 -12.33 1.72
C ILE A 118 1.57 -11.98 2.11
N PRO A 119 2.43 -11.60 1.15
CA PRO A 119 3.77 -11.14 1.44
C PRO A 119 3.75 -9.69 1.95
N ARG A 120 4.32 -9.43 3.12
CA ARG A 120 4.51 -8.11 3.75
C ARG A 120 6.01 -7.88 4.00
N VAL A 121 6.75 -7.79 2.93
CA VAL A 121 8.22 -7.81 2.86
C VAL A 121 8.70 -6.76 1.86
N SER A 122 10.03 -6.69 1.62
CA SER A 122 10.60 -5.80 0.60
C SER A 122 10.10 -6.14 -0.81
N GLY A 123 10.02 -5.14 -1.69
CA GLY A 123 9.53 -5.29 -3.07
C GLY A 123 10.23 -6.42 -3.84
N ARG A 124 11.56 -6.57 -3.66
CA ARG A 124 12.34 -7.66 -4.27
C ARG A 124 11.83 -9.06 -3.87
N LEU A 125 11.48 -9.23 -2.60
CA LEU A 125 10.95 -10.51 -2.12
C LEU A 125 9.50 -10.69 -2.55
N ILE A 126 8.69 -9.62 -2.62
CA ILE A 126 7.32 -9.65 -3.15
C ILE A 126 7.36 -10.15 -4.60
N SER A 127 8.17 -9.55 -5.47
CA SER A 127 8.31 -9.99 -6.87
C SER A 127 8.69 -11.48 -6.95
N SER A 128 9.66 -11.91 -6.12
CA SER A 128 10.05 -13.32 -6.07
C SER A 128 8.90 -14.25 -5.63
N VAL A 129 8.06 -13.82 -4.69
CA VAL A 129 6.88 -14.60 -4.27
C VAL A 129 5.86 -14.68 -5.40
N VAL A 130 5.55 -13.56 -6.05
CA VAL A 130 4.58 -13.50 -7.14
C VAL A 130 4.99 -14.37 -8.33
N GLU A 131 6.28 -14.33 -8.70
CA GLU A 131 6.83 -15.10 -9.83
C GLU A 131 6.91 -16.60 -9.57
N ASN A 132 7.12 -17.03 -8.32
CA ASN A 132 7.45 -18.41 -7.98
C ASN A 132 6.37 -19.17 -7.20
N ALA A 133 5.32 -18.47 -6.72
CA ALA A 133 4.27 -19.12 -5.95
C ALA A 133 3.31 -19.91 -6.84
N SER A 134 2.94 -21.10 -6.39
CA SER A 134 1.83 -21.89 -6.94
C SER A 134 0.51 -21.65 -6.17
N VAL A 135 0.61 -21.06 -4.98
CA VAL A 135 -0.52 -20.59 -4.16
C VAL A 135 -0.91 -19.19 -4.65
N PRO A 136 -2.20 -18.84 -4.71
CA PRO A 136 -2.63 -17.48 -5.01
C PRO A 136 -1.98 -16.45 -4.07
N VAL A 137 -1.55 -15.30 -4.61
CA VAL A 137 -0.86 -14.24 -3.86
C VAL A 137 -1.68 -12.97 -3.88
N ILE A 138 -1.90 -12.37 -2.71
CA ILE A 138 -2.36 -10.99 -2.58
C ILE A 138 -1.10 -10.16 -2.31
N GLU A 139 -0.55 -9.56 -3.34
CA GLU A 139 0.64 -8.75 -3.20
C GLU A 139 0.32 -7.36 -2.63
N THR A 140 1.25 -6.87 -1.81
CA THR A 140 1.30 -5.45 -1.44
C THR A 140 2.43 -4.84 -2.23
N GLY A 141 2.14 -3.91 -3.15
CA GLY A 141 3.15 -3.28 -4.00
C GLY A 141 4.15 -2.41 -3.23
N VAL A 142 5.25 -2.10 -3.87
CA VAL A 142 6.12 -0.96 -3.55
C VAL A 142 5.32 0.32 -3.77
N GLY A 143 5.49 1.34 -2.94
CA GLY A 143 4.66 2.54 -2.98
C GLY A 143 5.33 3.72 -3.71
N ASN A 144 5.46 3.69 -5.04
CA ASN A 144 5.81 4.90 -5.78
C ASN A 144 4.56 5.76 -5.98
N CYS A 145 4.23 6.56 -4.95
CA CYS A 145 3.00 7.32 -4.85
C CYS A 145 3.17 8.74 -5.41
N HIS A 146 2.14 9.24 -6.12
CA HIS A 146 2.17 10.54 -6.76
C HIS A 146 1.14 11.49 -6.19
N ILE A 147 1.50 12.76 -6.12
CA ILE A 147 0.56 13.85 -5.88
C ILE A 147 0.57 14.77 -7.08
N PHE A 148 -0.58 14.93 -7.71
CA PHE A 148 -0.79 15.94 -8.74
C PHE A 148 -1.45 17.18 -8.15
N VAL A 149 -0.80 18.33 -8.27
CA VAL A 149 -1.32 19.65 -7.90
C VAL A 149 -1.76 20.35 -9.18
N ASP A 150 -3.06 20.51 -9.33
CA ASP A 150 -3.69 21.13 -10.50
C ASP A 150 -3.58 22.66 -10.49
N ALA A 151 -3.85 23.29 -11.63
CA ALA A 151 -3.84 24.76 -11.78
C ALA A 151 -4.84 25.45 -10.85
N SER A 152 -5.97 24.81 -10.56
CA SER A 152 -7.06 25.34 -9.74
C SER A 152 -6.88 25.08 -8.25
N ALA A 153 -5.84 24.35 -7.84
CA ALA A 153 -5.62 23.99 -6.44
C ALA A 153 -5.41 25.22 -5.55
N ASP A 154 -5.99 25.20 -4.34
CA ASP A 154 -5.67 26.19 -3.31
C ASP A 154 -4.21 26.04 -2.86
N PRO A 155 -3.38 27.09 -2.95
CA PRO A 155 -1.95 26.99 -2.66
C PRO A 155 -1.64 26.57 -1.22
N GLU A 156 -2.39 27.05 -0.24
CA GLU A 156 -2.13 26.73 1.16
C GLU A 156 -2.60 25.32 1.50
N MET A 157 -3.67 24.84 0.89
CA MET A 157 -4.11 23.46 1.01
C MET A 157 -3.08 22.52 0.36
N ALA A 158 -2.63 22.81 -0.86
CA ALA A 158 -1.62 22.04 -1.55
C ALA A 158 -0.34 21.89 -0.74
N LYS A 159 0.19 22.98 -0.18
CA LYS A 159 1.38 22.95 0.70
C LYS A 159 1.17 22.03 1.89
N ARG A 160 0.07 22.15 2.62
CA ARG A 160 -0.22 21.30 3.79
C ARG A 160 -0.30 19.83 3.43
N ILE A 161 -0.98 19.49 2.33
CA ILE A 161 -1.16 18.10 1.87
C ILE A 161 0.20 17.52 1.47
N VAL A 162 0.95 18.19 0.59
CA VAL A 162 2.20 17.68 0.02
C VAL A 162 3.27 17.53 1.10
N ILE A 163 3.44 18.54 1.97
CA ILE A 163 4.40 18.48 3.08
C ILE A 163 4.04 17.31 4.02
N ASN A 164 2.79 17.20 4.43
CA ASN A 164 2.37 16.12 5.31
C ASN A 164 2.59 14.74 4.68
N ALA A 165 2.20 14.57 3.42
CA ALA A 165 2.31 13.29 2.70
C ALA A 165 3.77 12.83 2.53
N LYS A 166 4.75 13.76 2.47
CA LYS A 166 6.16 13.41 2.38
C LYS A 166 6.86 13.30 3.74
N THR A 167 6.54 14.19 4.69
CA THR A 167 7.39 14.37 5.88
C THR A 167 6.91 13.64 7.12
N GLN A 168 5.62 13.30 7.23
CA GLN A 168 5.07 12.64 8.42
C GLN A 168 5.73 11.29 8.70
N ARG A 169 5.91 10.48 7.66
CA ARG A 169 6.59 9.18 7.71
C ARG A 169 7.19 8.85 6.34
N PRO A 170 8.38 9.34 6.00
CA PRO A 170 8.91 9.21 4.64
C PRO A 170 9.24 7.77 4.22
N ALA A 171 9.41 6.86 5.18
CA ALA A 171 9.76 5.46 4.93
C ALA A 171 8.54 4.49 4.91
N VAL A 172 7.33 5.00 4.69
CA VAL A 172 6.15 4.15 4.53
C VAL A 172 5.70 4.12 3.07
N CYS A 173 5.11 3.00 2.65
CA CYS A 173 4.74 2.72 1.25
C CYS A 173 3.71 3.69 0.64
N ASN A 174 2.97 4.46 1.44
CA ASN A 174 2.04 5.49 0.96
C ASN A 174 2.57 6.92 1.15
N ALA A 175 3.85 7.10 1.48
CA ALA A 175 4.47 8.42 1.42
C ALA A 175 4.56 8.89 -0.03
N ALA A 176 4.43 10.20 -0.26
CA ALA A 176 4.57 10.76 -1.60
C ALA A 176 6.04 10.66 -2.07
N GLU A 177 6.24 10.12 -3.27
CA GLU A 177 7.55 9.95 -3.89
C GLU A 177 7.73 10.90 -5.09
N THR A 178 6.65 11.18 -5.81
CA THR A 178 6.65 12.12 -6.94
C THR A 178 5.59 13.20 -6.78
N LEU A 179 6.00 14.46 -6.96
CA LEU A 179 5.15 15.64 -7.05
C LEU A 179 5.03 16.06 -8.51
N ILE A 180 3.82 16.05 -9.04
CA ILE A 180 3.48 16.56 -10.37
C ILE A 180 2.74 17.88 -10.17
N VAL A 181 3.18 18.96 -10.79
CA VAL A 181 2.53 20.26 -10.64
C VAL A 181 2.12 20.81 -12.02
N HIS A 182 0.89 21.30 -12.11
CA HIS A 182 0.44 21.97 -13.32
C HIS A 182 1.22 23.28 -13.51
N ARG A 183 1.70 23.56 -14.75
CA ARG A 183 2.52 24.75 -15.06
C ARG A 183 1.87 26.07 -14.67
N ASN A 184 0.53 26.12 -14.70
CA ASN A 184 -0.27 27.30 -14.33
C ASN A 184 -0.66 27.34 -12.85
N PHE A 185 -0.16 26.41 -12.03
CA PHE A 185 -0.36 26.51 -10.58
C PHE A 185 0.34 27.78 -10.05
N PRO A 186 -0.39 28.65 -9.31
CA PRO A 186 0.09 30.03 -9.08
C PRO A 186 1.29 30.13 -8.13
N ASP A 187 1.56 29.11 -7.29
CA ASP A 187 2.58 29.17 -6.25
C ASP A 187 3.53 27.96 -6.26
N PHE A 188 4.00 27.59 -7.44
CA PHE A 188 4.92 26.46 -7.60
C PHE A 188 6.23 26.65 -6.81
N GLU A 189 6.84 27.84 -6.90
CA GLU A 189 8.07 28.15 -6.19
C GLU A 189 7.88 28.11 -4.67
N GLY A 190 6.78 28.67 -4.17
CA GLY A 190 6.45 28.65 -2.74
C GLY A 190 6.18 27.24 -2.22
N LEU A 191 5.55 26.38 -3.00
CA LEU A 191 5.33 24.96 -2.66
C LEU A 191 6.67 24.21 -2.57
N CYS A 192 7.54 24.36 -3.57
CA CYS A 192 8.86 23.73 -3.58
C CYS A 192 9.76 24.26 -2.43
N GLN A 193 9.75 25.57 -2.17
CA GLN A 193 10.52 26.16 -1.07
C GLN A 193 10.05 25.60 0.28
N ALA A 194 8.75 25.49 0.49
CA ALA A 194 8.19 24.92 1.73
C ALA A 194 8.60 23.45 1.95
N LEU A 195 8.73 22.64 0.89
CA LEU A 195 9.28 21.28 0.96
C LEU A 195 10.76 21.29 1.34
N ILE A 196 11.56 22.18 0.74
CA ILE A 196 13.00 22.35 1.05
C ILE A 196 13.17 22.78 2.52
N ASP A 197 12.37 23.73 2.99
CA ASP A 197 12.39 24.21 4.38
C ASP A 197 11.98 23.09 5.37
N ALA A 198 11.14 22.15 4.93
CA ALA A 198 10.79 20.94 5.68
C ALA A 198 11.86 19.83 5.58
N GLY A 199 13.00 20.06 4.95
CA GLY A 199 14.13 19.14 4.83
C GLY A 199 14.04 18.15 3.67
N VAL A 200 13.13 18.36 2.71
CA VAL A 200 12.99 17.48 1.55
C VAL A 200 13.99 17.88 0.46
N THR A 201 14.74 16.91 -0.04
CA THR A 201 15.57 17.06 -1.24
C THR A 201 14.71 16.86 -2.49
N LEU A 202 14.64 17.86 -3.36
CA LEU A 202 13.88 17.78 -4.59
C LEU A 202 14.77 17.33 -5.76
N HIS A 203 14.29 16.35 -6.53
CA HIS A 203 14.90 15.87 -7.77
C HIS A 203 14.01 16.30 -8.94
N GLY A 204 14.42 17.31 -9.68
CA GLY A 204 13.59 17.97 -10.68
C GLY A 204 14.06 17.77 -12.12
N THR A 205 13.13 17.86 -13.06
CA THR A 205 13.46 18.04 -14.48
C THR A 205 14.29 19.30 -14.70
N VAL A 206 14.90 19.46 -15.87
CA VAL A 206 15.66 20.69 -16.21
C VAL A 206 14.81 21.94 -15.99
N GLU A 207 13.52 21.90 -16.37
CA GLU A 207 12.59 23.02 -16.18
C GLU A 207 12.40 23.36 -14.69
N VAL A 208 12.24 22.34 -13.83
CA VAL A 208 12.13 22.50 -12.36
C VAL A 208 13.43 23.08 -11.79
N CYS A 209 14.60 22.55 -12.18
CA CYS A 209 15.89 23.02 -11.69
C CYS A 209 16.18 24.48 -12.10
N CYS A 210 15.68 24.93 -13.25
CA CYS A 210 15.78 26.33 -13.66
C CYS A 210 14.96 27.28 -12.78
N ARG A 211 13.85 26.81 -12.22
CA ARG A 211 12.95 27.60 -11.36
C ARG A 211 13.29 27.46 -9.87
N ILE A 212 13.83 26.33 -9.47
CA ILE A 212 14.11 25.98 -8.05
C ILE A 212 15.62 25.74 -7.86
N PRO A 213 16.38 26.76 -7.43
CA PRO A 213 17.84 26.65 -7.32
C PRO A 213 18.35 25.56 -6.35
N GLY A 214 17.50 25.10 -5.43
CA GLY A 214 17.83 24.02 -4.48
C GLY A 214 17.54 22.60 -5.00
N ALA A 215 16.89 22.46 -6.18
CA ALA A 215 16.57 21.15 -6.74
C ALA A 215 17.79 20.52 -7.43
N ARG A 216 17.92 19.20 -7.30
CA ARG A 216 18.92 18.36 -8.00
C ARG A 216 18.36 17.90 -9.33
N PRO A 217 19.17 17.74 -10.39
CA PRO A 217 18.71 17.16 -11.64
C PRO A 217 18.18 15.72 -11.44
N ALA A 218 16.96 15.49 -11.90
CA ALA A 218 16.36 14.15 -11.93
C ALA A 218 16.78 13.41 -13.19
N SER A 219 16.96 12.10 -13.06
CA SER A 219 17.04 11.13 -14.16
C SER A 219 15.73 10.38 -14.31
N GLU A 220 15.57 9.58 -15.35
CA GLU A 220 14.43 8.70 -15.55
C GLU A 220 14.20 7.74 -14.34
N LYS A 221 15.29 7.33 -13.71
CA LYS A 221 15.24 6.45 -12.54
C LYS A 221 14.56 7.10 -11.34
N ASP A 222 14.75 8.40 -11.16
CA ASP A 222 14.20 9.14 -10.01
C ASP A 222 12.67 9.14 -10.00
N PHE A 223 12.03 9.08 -11.17
CA PHE A 223 10.58 8.99 -11.28
C PHE A 223 10.01 7.59 -11.01
N ALA A 224 10.84 6.57 -11.09
CA ALA A 224 10.48 5.17 -10.80
C ALA A 224 10.93 4.71 -9.40
N GLU A 225 11.65 5.56 -8.66
CA GLU A 225 12.23 5.21 -7.36
C GLU A 225 11.24 5.39 -6.23
N GLU A 226 11.14 4.40 -5.33
CA GLU A 226 10.58 4.57 -4.00
C GLU A 226 11.73 4.97 -3.07
N TYR A 227 11.89 6.26 -2.79
CA TYR A 227 13.03 6.79 -2.03
C TYR A 227 13.05 6.33 -0.57
N LEU A 228 11.87 6.20 0.05
CA LEU A 228 11.73 5.87 1.48
C LEU A 228 12.49 6.83 2.42
N SER A 229 12.75 8.03 1.96
CA SER A 229 13.53 9.08 2.61
C SER A 229 12.91 10.46 2.37
N LEU A 230 13.52 11.52 2.87
CA LEU A 230 13.12 12.90 2.56
C LEU A 230 13.65 13.37 1.19
N ASP A 231 13.49 12.50 0.18
CA ASP A 231 13.75 12.79 -1.23
C ASP A 231 12.45 12.72 -2.01
N MET A 232 12.24 13.56 -3.02
CA MET A 232 11.02 13.61 -3.81
C MET A 232 11.33 14.03 -5.25
N ALA A 233 10.84 13.28 -6.23
CA ALA A 233 10.88 13.68 -7.63
C ALA A 233 9.85 14.79 -7.90
N VAL A 234 10.18 15.74 -8.78
CA VAL A 234 9.30 16.87 -9.13
C VAL A 234 9.28 17.08 -10.63
N ILE A 235 8.07 17.17 -11.19
CA ILE A 235 7.85 17.44 -12.62
C ILE A 235 6.71 18.44 -12.83
N LEU A 236 6.82 19.26 -13.89
CA LEU A 236 5.76 20.15 -14.35
C LEU A 236 5.02 19.53 -15.53
N CYS A 237 3.69 19.65 -15.54
CA CYS A 237 2.84 19.21 -16.63
C CYS A 237 1.91 20.32 -17.13
N ALA A 238 1.39 20.18 -18.33
CA ALA A 238 0.48 21.15 -18.94
C ALA A 238 -1.00 20.80 -18.77
N SER A 239 -1.32 19.60 -18.29
CA SER A 239 -2.71 19.14 -18.17
C SER A 239 -2.85 17.95 -17.22
N VAL A 240 -4.09 17.71 -16.74
CA VAL A 240 -4.47 16.47 -16.02
C VAL A 240 -4.10 15.22 -16.84
N GLY A 241 -4.26 15.27 -18.17
CA GLY A 241 -3.91 14.16 -19.06
C GLY A 241 -2.44 13.79 -19.02
N GLU A 242 -1.53 14.77 -19.04
CA GLU A 242 -0.10 14.55 -18.92
C GLU A 242 0.27 14.02 -17.53
N ALA A 243 -0.35 14.53 -16.47
CA ALA A 243 -0.15 14.02 -15.11
C ALA A 243 -0.55 12.54 -15.01
N MET A 244 -1.71 12.18 -15.52
CA MET A 244 -2.20 10.79 -15.55
C MET A 244 -1.30 9.87 -16.38
N GLU A 245 -0.73 10.35 -17.48
CA GLU A 245 0.21 9.59 -18.30
C GLU A 245 1.51 9.33 -17.56
N HIS A 246 2.03 10.34 -16.87
CA HIS A 246 3.19 10.18 -15.99
C HIS A 246 2.94 9.13 -14.90
N ILE A 247 1.80 9.22 -14.23
CA ILE A 247 1.39 8.25 -13.20
C ILE A 247 1.31 6.84 -13.79
N ARG A 248 0.64 6.63 -14.92
CA ARG A 248 0.56 5.32 -15.58
C ARG A 248 1.93 4.72 -15.92
N ARG A 249 2.90 5.57 -16.23
CA ARG A 249 4.24 5.12 -16.60
C ARG A 249 5.09 4.70 -15.40
N TYR A 250 4.97 5.39 -14.27
CA TYR A 250 5.91 5.26 -13.14
C TYR A 250 5.28 4.75 -11.85
N SER A 251 3.97 4.86 -11.69
CA SER A 251 3.28 4.38 -10.51
C SER A 251 3.36 2.86 -10.37
N THR A 252 3.34 2.43 -9.13
CA THR A 252 3.20 1.02 -8.75
C THR A 252 1.74 0.64 -8.42
N GLY A 253 0.78 1.55 -8.67
CA GLY A 253 -0.64 1.32 -8.41
C GLY A 253 -1.00 1.33 -6.92
N HIS A 254 -0.22 2.03 -6.08
CA HIS A 254 -0.45 2.04 -4.63
C HIS A 254 -1.39 3.19 -4.20
N THR A 255 -0.95 4.43 -4.28
CA THR A 255 -1.73 5.60 -3.82
C THR A 255 -1.45 6.82 -4.68
N GLU A 256 -2.52 7.38 -5.24
CA GLU A 256 -2.45 8.55 -6.11
C GLU A 256 -3.40 9.65 -5.62
N VAL A 257 -2.97 10.89 -5.73
CA VAL A 257 -3.72 12.03 -5.22
C VAL A 257 -3.80 13.13 -6.27
N ILE A 258 -4.96 13.77 -6.41
CA ILE A 258 -5.12 15.05 -7.07
C ILE A 258 -5.54 16.13 -6.07
N VAL A 259 -4.88 17.28 -6.11
CA VAL A 259 -5.31 18.47 -5.38
C VAL A 259 -5.86 19.47 -6.39
N THR A 260 -7.16 19.70 -6.38
CA THR A 260 -7.87 20.52 -7.37
C THR A 260 -9.16 21.11 -6.81
N GLU A 261 -9.58 22.28 -7.29
CA GLU A 261 -10.91 22.86 -7.10
C GLU A 261 -11.81 22.64 -8.33
N ASP A 262 -11.29 22.02 -9.41
CA ASP A 262 -12.05 21.69 -10.61
C ASP A 262 -12.66 20.27 -10.50
N ALA A 263 -13.98 20.23 -10.34
CA ALA A 263 -14.71 18.96 -10.20
C ALA A 263 -14.56 18.03 -11.44
N SER A 264 -14.41 18.60 -12.64
CA SER A 264 -14.24 17.80 -13.87
C SER A 264 -12.86 17.16 -13.93
N HIS A 265 -11.83 17.85 -13.45
CA HIS A 265 -10.48 17.30 -13.31
C HIS A 265 -10.43 16.21 -12.25
N ALA A 266 -11.10 16.42 -11.10
CA ALA A 266 -11.22 15.41 -10.03
C ALA A 266 -11.91 14.14 -10.57
N GLU A 267 -13.08 14.26 -11.20
CA GLU A 267 -13.80 13.11 -11.76
C GLU A 267 -12.96 12.36 -12.81
N ARG A 268 -12.30 13.09 -13.72
CA ARG A 268 -11.45 12.50 -14.75
C ARG A 268 -10.28 11.73 -14.15
N PHE A 269 -9.64 12.27 -13.11
CA PHE A 269 -8.53 11.64 -12.40
C PHE A 269 -8.99 10.37 -11.69
N LEU A 270 -10.05 10.47 -10.87
CA LEU A 270 -10.62 9.34 -10.12
C LEU A 270 -11.09 8.19 -11.04
N ALA A 271 -11.69 8.52 -12.19
CA ALA A 271 -12.15 7.52 -13.15
C ALA A 271 -11.02 6.91 -14.00
N GLY A 272 -9.90 7.60 -14.16
CA GLY A 272 -8.87 7.22 -15.12
C GLY A 272 -7.56 6.71 -14.54
N ILE A 273 -7.39 6.74 -13.20
CA ILE A 273 -6.24 6.16 -12.50
C ILE A 273 -6.65 4.83 -11.88
N ASP A 274 -5.84 3.80 -12.14
CA ASP A 274 -6.01 2.45 -11.61
C ASP A 274 -4.95 2.21 -10.53
N SER A 275 -5.33 2.50 -9.27
CA SER A 275 -4.48 2.31 -8.10
C SER A 275 -5.33 1.86 -6.90
N ALA A 276 -4.70 1.24 -5.91
CA ALA A 276 -5.37 0.74 -4.72
C ALA A 276 -6.08 1.85 -3.92
N SER A 277 -5.53 3.06 -3.95
CA SER A 277 -6.14 4.27 -3.38
C SER A 277 -6.00 5.43 -4.36
N VAL A 278 -7.11 6.07 -4.70
CA VAL A 278 -7.14 7.29 -5.53
C VAL A 278 -7.97 8.34 -4.79
N ASN A 279 -7.40 9.51 -4.53
CA ASN A 279 -7.97 10.54 -3.66
C ASN A 279 -8.00 11.90 -4.33
#